data_53a0dc4ec017ff0b43175f84fb8b9f8c
#
_entry.id   53a0dc4ec017ff0b43175f84fb8b9f8c
#
_cell.length_a   1.000
_cell.length_b   1.000
_cell.length_c   1.000
_cell.angle_alpha   90.00
_cell.angle_beta   90.00
_cell.angle_gamma   90.00
#
_symmetry.space_group_name_H-M   'P 1'
#
loop_
_entity.id
_entity.type
_entity.pdbx_description
1 polymer ?
#
loop_
_entity_poly.entity_id
_entity_poly.type
_entity_poly.pdbx_seq_one_letter_code
_entity_poly.pdbx_strand_id
1 'polypeptide(L)'
;LGVDFVPGLASRFLAANPEKNIRFTFHTGVTSQLLEGLQAHRYDLVFSSRPAPEMGFTSIPVEQQDLVLIVPRNHPLARLHTVDLADTLPYPQVYFSKGSGLRDVIDGLFDQIGERPHIAYETEEDQVIAGLVAHGFGIAVVPYMEMLLRLDVKIIQISHPAWERNFYMVSDDRAFQSPAVRQFRQFVLDGASL
;
A
#
# COMPACT_ATOMS: atom_id res chain seq x y z
N LEU A 1 -2.55 2.73 -4.79
CA LEU A 1 -3.85 3.31 -4.37
C LEU A 1 -4.09 4.69 -4.97
N GLY A 2 -3.21 5.63 -4.72
CA GLY A 2 -3.42 7.03 -5.10
C GLY A 2 -3.44 7.31 -6.60
N VAL A 3 -2.83 6.45 -7.41
CA VAL A 3 -2.72 6.64 -8.86
C VAL A 3 -3.94 6.13 -9.61
N ASP A 4 -4.54 5.03 -9.17
CA ASP A 4 -5.60 4.35 -9.92
C ASP A 4 -6.84 4.05 -9.08
N PHE A 5 -6.71 3.32 -7.99
CA PHE A 5 -7.84 2.83 -7.20
C PHE A 5 -8.76 3.95 -6.69
N VAL A 6 -8.22 4.91 -5.93
CA VAL A 6 -9.02 6.00 -5.35
C VAL A 6 -9.57 6.96 -6.42
N PRO A 7 -8.78 7.39 -7.44
CA PRO A 7 -9.32 8.15 -8.57
C PRO A 7 -10.41 7.42 -9.34
N GLY A 8 -10.26 6.09 -9.54
CA GLY A 8 -11.26 5.25 -10.17
C GLY A 8 -12.58 5.19 -9.39
N LEU A 9 -12.51 5.03 -8.05
CA LEU A 9 -13.70 5.11 -7.18
C LEU A 9 -14.39 6.47 -7.29
N ALA A 10 -13.64 7.56 -7.20
CA ALA A 10 -14.19 8.91 -7.28
C ALA A 10 -14.86 9.16 -8.64
N SER A 11 -14.24 8.73 -9.73
CA SER A 11 -14.78 8.86 -11.08
C SER A 11 -16.10 8.12 -11.23
N ARG A 12 -16.19 6.86 -10.79
CA ARG A 12 -17.43 6.08 -10.82
C ARG A 12 -18.53 6.70 -9.96
N PHE A 13 -18.19 7.22 -8.79
CA PHE A 13 -19.14 7.90 -7.91
C PHE A 13 -19.71 9.17 -8.56
N LEU A 14 -18.87 9.99 -9.18
CA LEU A 14 -19.31 11.20 -9.89
C LEU A 14 -20.21 10.85 -11.08
N ALA A 15 -19.85 9.82 -11.85
CA ALA A 15 -20.65 9.33 -12.96
C ALA A 15 -22.03 8.81 -12.51
N ALA A 16 -22.13 8.23 -11.31
CA ALA A 16 -23.39 7.78 -10.73
C ALA A 16 -24.23 8.93 -10.08
N ASN A 17 -23.65 10.12 -9.93
CA ASN A 17 -24.30 11.27 -9.29
C ASN A 17 -24.11 12.56 -10.10
N PRO A 18 -24.45 12.61 -11.39
CA PRO A 18 -24.14 13.75 -12.27
C PRO A 18 -24.85 15.04 -11.87
N GLU A 19 -25.98 14.94 -11.18
CA GLU A 19 -26.79 16.08 -10.72
C GLU A 19 -26.23 16.75 -9.46
N LYS A 20 -25.25 16.12 -8.79
CA LYS A 20 -24.68 16.63 -7.55
C LYS A 20 -23.40 17.40 -7.84
N ASN A 21 -23.29 18.60 -7.30
CA ASN A 21 -22.07 19.41 -7.39
C ASN A 21 -21.07 18.94 -6.30
N ILE A 22 -20.47 17.77 -6.51
CA ILE A 22 -19.47 17.19 -5.60
C ILE A 22 -18.08 17.43 -6.19
N ARG A 23 -17.15 17.89 -5.35
CA ARG A 23 -15.74 18.09 -5.72
C ARG A 23 -14.85 17.24 -4.81
N PHE A 24 -13.88 16.55 -5.40
CA PHE A 24 -12.82 15.86 -4.70
C PHE A 24 -11.54 16.69 -4.70
N THR A 25 -10.83 16.65 -3.58
CA THR A 25 -9.45 17.11 -3.46
C THR A 25 -8.60 15.92 -3.02
N PHE A 26 -7.55 15.63 -3.77
CA PHE A 26 -6.69 14.46 -3.52
C PHE A 26 -5.38 14.91 -2.89
N HIS A 27 -4.99 14.22 -1.82
CA HIS A 27 -3.71 14.38 -1.15
C HIS A 27 -3.02 13.02 -1.07
N THR A 28 -1.71 13.00 -1.23
CA THR A 28 -0.88 11.80 -1.08
C THR A 28 0.15 12.00 0.01
N GLY A 29 0.57 10.92 0.64
CA GLY A 29 1.56 10.94 1.71
C GLY A 29 1.71 9.56 2.34
N VAL A 30 2.63 9.44 3.29
CA VAL A 30 2.77 8.22 4.08
C VAL A 30 1.60 8.07 5.05
N THR A 31 1.31 6.82 5.43
CA THR A 31 0.12 6.49 6.25
C THR A 31 0.03 7.34 7.52
N SER A 32 1.13 7.54 8.24
CA SER A 32 1.15 8.33 9.48
C SER A 32 0.69 9.77 9.26
N GLN A 33 1.22 10.44 8.24
CA GLN A 33 0.87 11.83 7.89
C GLN A 33 -0.59 11.96 7.44
N LEU A 34 -1.09 10.97 6.69
CA LEU A 34 -2.49 10.96 6.25
C LEU A 34 -3.44 10.78 7.43
N LEU A 35 -3.13 9.89 8.37
CA LEU A 35 -3.93 9.68 9.58
C LEU A 35 -3.88 10.89 10.53
N GLU A 36 -2.75 11.56 10.67
CA GLU A 36 -2.66 12.85 11.38
C GLU A 36 -3.55 13.91 10.72
N GLY A 37 -3.58 13.94 9.38
CA GLY A 37 -4.46 14.83 8.63
C GLY A 37 -5.94 14.54 8.87
N LEU A 38 -6.32 13.27 8.96
CA LEU A 38 -7.67 12.84 9.31
C LEU A 38 -8.04 13.26 10.74
N GLN A 39 -7.13 13.03 11.70
CA GLN A 39 -7.33 13.42 13.09
C GLN A 39 -7.48 14.93 13.27
N ALA A 40 -6.74 15.71 12.46
CA ALA A 40 -6.81 17.17 12.44
C ALA A 40 -7.97 17.72 11.59
N HIS A 41 -8.87 16.87 11.09
CA HIS A 41 -10.01 17.21 10.22
C HIS A 41 -9.61 17.97 8.94
N ARG A 42 -8.37 17.75 8.46
CA ARG A 42 -7.91 18.25 7.15
C ARG A 42 -8.38 17.38 6.00
N TYR A 43 -8.67 16.12 6.28
CA TYR A 43 -9.19 15.15 5.33
C TYR A 43 -10.48 14.54 5.86
N ASP A 44 -11.42 14.26 4.97
CA ASP A 44 -12.69 13.61 5.29
C ASP A 44 -12.56 12.10 5.36
N LEU A 45 -11.75 11.52 4.46
CA LEU A 45 -11.49 10.09 4.34
C LEU A 45 -10.01 9.86 3.97
N VAL A 46 -9.45 8.77 4.46
CA VAL A 46 -8.10 8.33 4.12
C VAL A 46 -8.16 6.90 3.60
N PHE A 47 -7.39 6.61 2.55
CA PHE A 47 -7.17 5.26 2.04
C PHE A 47 -5.71 4.89 2.32
N SER A 48 -5.50 3.93 3.24
CA SER A 48 -4.16 3.61 3.71
C SER A 48 -4.05 2.16 4.20
N SER A 49 -2.89 1.79 4.73
CA SER A 49 -2.76 0.62 5.59
C SER A 49 -3.63 0.78 6.84
N ARG A 50 -3.90 -0.33 7.54
CA ARG A 50 -4.75 -0.33 8.74
C ARG A 50 -4.16 0.60 9.80
N PRO A 51 -4.96 1.55 10.34
CA PRO A 51 -4.52 2.37 11.46
C PRO A 51 -4.37 1.54 12.74
N ALA A 52 -3.52 1.98 13.66
CA ALA A 52 -3.43 1.38 14.97
C ALA A 52 -4.78 1.52 15.71
N PRO A 53 -5.24 0.47 16.42
CA PRO A 53 -6.55 0.47 17.11
C PRO A 53 -6.71 1.63 18.11
N GLU A 54 -5.62 2.06 18.72
CA GLU A 54 -5.58 3.13 19.72
C GLU A 54 -5.98 4.50 19.16
N MET A 55 -5.88 4.69 17.86
CA MET A 55 -6.31 5.93 17.20
C MET A 55 -7.83 6.11 17.18
N GLY A 56 -8.60 5.03 17.38
CA GLY A 56 -10.05 5.05 17.48
C GLY A 56 -10.76 5.42 16.17
N PHE A 57 -10.09 5.23 15.03
CA PHE A 57 -10.71 5.40 13.72
C PHE A 57 -11.53 4.17 13.31
N THR A 58 -12.55 4.40 12.51
CA THR A 58 -13.21 3.32 11.77
C THR A 58 -12.42 3.00 10.52
N SER A 59 -12.04 1.73 10.35
CA SER A 59 -11.30 1.26 9.19
C SER A 59 -11.99 0.05 8.56
N ILE A 60 -12.26 0.13 7.25
CA ILE A 60 -13.00 -0.88 6.50
C ILE A 60 -12.09 -1.33 5.35
N PRO A 61 -11.84 -2.65 5.18
CA PRO A 61 -11.06 -3.14 4.06
C PRO A 61 -11.81 -2.88 2.75
N VAL A 62 -11.12 -2.38 1.74
CA VAL A 62 -11.73 -1.99 0.45
C VAL A 62 -11.02 -2.56 -0.76
N GLU A 63 -9.79 -3.02 -0.59
CA GLU A 63 -8.97 -3.59 -1.67
C GLU A 63 -7.92 -4.51 -1.07
N GLN A 64 -7.70 -5.66 -1.69
CA GLN A 64 -6.57 -6.54 -1.38
C GLN A 64 -5.40 -6.19 -2.30
N GLN A 65 -4.19 -6.20 -1.77
CA GLN A 65 -2.99 -5.90 -2.52
C GLN A 65 -1.97 -7.02 -2.39
N ASP A 66 -1.54 -7.54 -3.52
CA ASP A 66 -0.47 -8.54 -3.57
C ASP A 66 0.88 -7.90 -3.25
N LEU A 67 1.67 -8.58 -2.41
CA LEU A 67 3.07 -8.30 -2.20
C LEU A 67 3.91 -9.29 -3.01
N VAL A 68 4.96 -8.78 -3.63
CA VAL A 68 5.89 -9.55 -4.44
C VAL A 68 7.33 -9.20 -4.09
N LEU A 69 8.23 -10.14 -4.26
CA LEU A 69 9.65 -9.85 -4.30
C LEU A 69 10.02 -9.39 -5.71
N ILE A 70 10.77 -8.30 -5.80
CA ILE A 70 11.42 -7.88 -7.05
C ILE A 70 12.92 -7.96 -6.92
N VAL A 71 13.55 -8.46 -7.96
CA VAL A 71 15.01 -8.60 -8.06
C VAL A 71 15.48 -8.16 -9.45
N PRO A 72 16.74 -7.72 -9.62
CA PRO A 72 17.31 -7.50 -10.94
C PRO A 72 17.22 -8.77 -11.80
N ARG A 73 17.07 -8.64 -13.12
CA ARG A 73 16.92 -9.82 -14.02
C ARG A 73 18.06 -10.81 -13.99
N ASN A 74 19.27 -10.33 -13.68
CA ASN A 74 20.48 -11.15 -13.57
C ASN A 74 20.76 -11.64 -12.16
N HIS A 75 19.85 -11.40 -11.20
CA HIS A 75 20.01 -11.84 -9.82
C HIS A 75 19.88 -13.38 -9.69
N PRO A 76 20.59 -14.03 -8.75
CA PRO A 76 20.50 -15.49 -8.54
C PRO A 76 19.06 -16.00 -8.33
N LEU A 77 18.21 -15.22 -7.62
CA LEU A 77 16.80 -15.56 -7.37
C LEU A 77 15.90 -15.35 -8.60
N ALA A 78 16.35 -14.67 -9.66
CA ALA A 78 15.49 -14.33 -10.81
C ALA A 78 14.97 -15.56 -11.59
N ARG A 79 15.54 -16.74 -11.37
CA ARG A 79 15.10 -18.02 -11.96
C ARG A 79 13.92 -18.66 -11.22
N LEU A 80 13.59 -18.16 -10.04
CA LEU A 80 12.51 -18.69 -9.21
C LEU A 80 11.17 -18.09 -9.64
N HIS A 81 10.09 -18.84 -9.47
CA HIS A 81 8.71 -18.35 -9.60
C HIS A 81 8.13 -17.98 -8.24
N THR A 82 8.54 -18.70 -7.20
CA THR A 82 8.17 -18.46 -5.81
C THR A 82 9.43 -18.46 -4.94
N VAL A 83 9.40 -17.75 -3.83
CA VAL A 83 10.52 -17.60 -2.90
C VAL A 83 10.03 -17.69 -1.46
N ASP A 84 10.79 -18.38 -0.60
CA ASP A 84 10.70 -18.20 0.84
C ASP A 84 11.44 -16.91 1.21
N LEU A 85 10.86 -16.09 2.07
CA LEU A 85 11.44 -14.81 2.45
C LEU A 85 12.80 -14.98 3.15
N ALA A 86 13.02 -16.13 3.81
CA ALA A 86 14.31 -16.49 4.39
C ALA A 86 15.45 -16.58 3.36
N ASP A 87 15.15 -16.96 2.12
CA ASP A 87 16.14 -17.03 1.03
C ASP A 87 16.62 -15.63 0.58
N THR A 88 15.94 -14.59 1.00
CA THR A 88 16.29 -13.20 0.67
C THR A 88 17.31 -12.57 1.62
N LEU A 89 17.51 -13.16 2.80
CA LEU A 89 18.36 -12.61 3.88
C LEU A 89 19.83 -12.36 3.48
N PRO A 90 20.47 -13.18 2.62
CA PRO A 90 21.85 -12.94 2.20
C PRO A 90 22.04 -11.68 1.34
N TYR A 91 20.97 -11.07 0.86
CA TYR A 91 21.05 -9.99 -0.13
C TYR A 91 20.68 -8.63 0.47
N PRO A 92 21.33 -7.52 0.01
CA PRO A 92 20.97 -6.19 0.45
C PRO A 92 19.56 -5.84 -0.04
N GLN A 93 18.77 -5.25 0.84
CA GLN A 93 17.40 -4.88 0.54
C GLN A 93 17.23 -3.36 0.42
N VAL A 94 16.47 -2.95 -0.59
CA VAL A 94 15.90 -1.62 -0.69
C VAL A 94 14.54 -1.67 0.01
N TYR A 95 14.33 -0.79 0.97
CA TYR A 95 13.26 -0.94 1.94
C TYR A 95 12.42 0.33 2.07
N PHE A 96 11.21 0.21 2.64
CA PHE A 96 10.39 1.37 2.95
C PHE A 96 10.92 2.08 4.20
N SER A 97 10.88 3.42 4.17
CA SER A 97 11.21 4.25 5.33
C SER A 97 10.22 4.05 6.48
N LYS A 98 10.66 4.33 7.69
CA LYS A 98 9.81 4.31 8.89
C LYS A 98 8.64 5.29 8.72
N GLY A 99 7.46 4.89 9.22
CA GLY A 99 6.21 5.66 9.08
C GLY A 99 5.42 5.32 7.81
N SER A 100 5.97 4.56 6.88
CA SER A 100 5.19 3.91 5.82
C SER A 100 4.42 2.73 6.40
N GLY A 101 3.12 2.63 6.09
CA GLY A 101 2.34 1.45 6.46
C GLY A 101 2.83 0.15 5.81
N LEU A 102 3.59 0.25 4.71
CA LEU A 102 4.26 -0.90 4.10
C LEU A 102 5.47 -1.36 4.91
N ARG A 103 6.18 -0.45 5.56
CA ARG A 103 7.29 -0.81 6.45
C ARG A 103 6.84 -1.79 7.52
N ASP A 104 5.77 -1.46 8.25
CA ASP A 104 5.26 -2.28 9.34
C ASP A 104 4.76 -3.64 8.85
N VAL A 105 4.14 -3.69 7.66
CA VAL A 105 3.69 -4.95 7.05
C VAL A 105 4.87 -5.85 6.73
N ILE A 106 5.90 -5.32 6.07
CA ILE A 106 7.07 -6.11 5.65
C ILE A 106 7.92 -6.51 6.86
N ASP A 107 8.11 -5.63 7.84
CA ASP A 107 8.74 -5.98 9.11
C ASP A 107 8.01 -7.15 9.78
N GLY A 108 6.67 -7.13 9.78
CA GLY A 108 5.85 -8.22 10.30
C GLY A 108 6.03 -9.55 9.56
N LEU A 109 6.35 -9.55 8.27
CA LEU A 109 6.68 -10.78 7.52
C LEU A 109 8.02 -11.36 7.98
N PHE A 110 9.04 -10.52 8.15
CA PHE A 110 10.34 -10.97 8.65
C PHE A 110 10.27 -11.40 10.12
N ASP A 111 9.44 -10.74 10.94
CA ASP A 111 9.19 -11.15 12.34
C ASP A 111 8.56 -12.55 12.43
N GLN A 112 7.67 -12.92 11.50
CA GLN A 112 7.06 -14.25 11.47
C GLN A 112 8.09 -15.36 11.24
N ILE A 113 9.16 -15.10 10.53
CA ILE A 113 10.25 -16.06 10.31
C ILE A 113 11.38 -15.89 11.34
N GLY A 114 11.25 -14.95 12.30
CA GLY A 114 12.23 -14.73 13.37
C GLY A 114 13.53 -14.08 12.90
N GLU A 115 13.53 -13.41 11.75
CA GLU A 115 14.73 -12.89 11.09
C GLU A 115 14.64 -11.37 10.83
N ARG A 116 15.77 -10.77 10.48
CA ARG A 116 15.86 -9.37 10.10
C ARG A 116 16.60 -9.21 8.78
N PRO A 117 16.06 -8.47 7.81
CA PRO A 117 16.73 -8.25 6.54
C PRO A 117 17.91 -7.28 6.69
N HIS A 118 18.89 -7.42 5.81
CA HIS A 118 19.96 -6.44 5.66
C HIS A 118 19.44 -5.23 4.84
N ILE A 119 18.93 -4.21 5.52
CA ILE A 119 18.44 -2.98 4.91
C ILE A 119 19.63 -2.13 4.48
N ALA A 120 19.84 -2.00 3.17
CA ALA A 120 20.92 -1.20 2.59
C ALA A 120 20.48 0.21 2.20
N TYR A 121 19.22 0.37 1.77
CA TYR A 121 18.66 1.65 1.32
C TYR A 121 17.21 1.76 1.79
N GLU A 122 16.79 2.99 2.10
CA GLU A 122 15.41 3.28 2.50
C GLU A 122 14.84 4.44 1.69
N THR A 123 13.56 4.34 1.29
CA THR A 123 12.82 5.41 0.63
C THR A 123 11.33 5.28 0.92
N GLU A 124 10.56 6.33 0.68
CA GLU A 124 9.12 6.36 0.99
C GLU A 124 8.25 5.79 -0.13
N GLU A 125 8.75 5.82 -1.38
CA GLU A 125 7.96 5.53 -2.57
C GLU A 125 8.30 4.18 -3.21
N ASP A 126 7.29 3.35 -3.41
CA ASP A 126 7.37 2.05 -4.07
C ASP A 126 7.98 2.12 -5.48
N GLN A 127 7.66 3.18 -6.24
CA GLN A 127 8.22 3.39 -7.58
C GLN A 127 9.73 3.66 -7.54
N VAL A 128 10.21 4.39 -6.54
CA VAL A 128 11.65 4.65 -6.33
C VAL A 128 12.35 3.38 -5.93
N ILE A 129 11.75 2.57 -5.02
CA ILE A 129 12.28 1.24 -4.67
C ILE A 129 12.45 0.39 -5.92
N ALA A 130 11.40 0.30 -6.75
CA ALA A 130 11.43 -0.50 -7.97
C ALA A 130 12.53 -0.03 -8.95
N GLY A 131 12.70 1.28 -9.09
CA GLY A 131 13.78 1.87 -9.88
C GLY A 131 15.17 1.51 -9.37
N LEU A 132 15.38 1.60 -8.05
CA LEU A 132 16.65 1.22 -7.42
C LEU A 132 16.98 -0.27 -7.65
N VAL A 133 15.98 -1.16 -7.48
CA VAL A 133 16.14 -2.59 -7.76
C VAL A 133 16.49 -2.83 -9.23
N ALA A 134 15.81 -2.17 -10.17
CA ALA A 134 16.11 -2.30 -11.61
C ALA A 134 17.56 -1.91 -11.95
N HIS A 135 18.14 -1.00 -11.17
CA HIS A 135 19.54 -0.56 -11.32
C HIS A 135 20.53 -1.34 -10.43
N GLY A 136 20.10 -2.43 -9.79
CA GLY A 136 21.00 -3.35 -9.08
C GLY A 136 21.41 -2.90 -7.68
N PHE A 137 20.71 -1.98 -7.04
CA PHE A 137 20.99 -1.55 -5.67
C PHE A 137 20.63 -2.59 -4.60
N GLY A 138 19.89 -3.62 -4.96
CA GLY A 138 19.46 -4.70 -4.08
C GLY A 138 18.19 -5.35 -4.57
N ILE A 139 17.49 -6.01 -3.65
CA ILE A 139 16.18 -6.63 -3.88
C ILE A 139 15.15 -5.96 -2.99
N ALA A 140 13.85 -6.13 -3.26
CA ALA A 140 12.82 -5.52 -2.42
C ALA A 140 11.52 -6.32 -2.42
N VAL A 141 10.81 -6.30 -1.30
CA VAL A 141 9.40 -6.65 -1.21
C VAL A 141 8.57 -5.39 -1.45
N VAL A 142 7.71 -5.43 -2.45
CA VAL A 142 6.86 -4.29 -2.84
C VAL A 142 5.45 -4.76 -3.19
N PRO A 143 4.47 -3.85 -3.18
CA PRO A 143 3.18 -4.14 -3.78
C PRO A 143 3.32 -4.46 -5.27
N TYR A 144 2.53 -5.41 -5.76
CA TYR A 144 2.43 -5.59 -7.21
C TYR A 144 1.84 -4.34 -7.86
N MET A 145 2.52 -3.86 -8.90
CA MET A 145 2.11 -2.72 -9.72
C MET A 145 2.40 -3.04 -11.19
N GLU A 146 1.50 -2.68 -12.09
CA GLU A 146 1.70 -2.92 -13.54
C GLU A 146 2.98 -2.28 -14.09
N MET A 147 3.42 -1.17 -13.50
CA MET A 147 4.66 -0.53 -13.91
C MET A 147 5.90 -1.43 -13.76
N LEU A 148 5.87 -2.41 -12.84
CA LEU A 148 6.97 -3.37 -12.65
C LEU A 148 7.25 -4.16 -13.93
N LEU A 149 6.23 -4.40 -14.76
CA LEU A 149 6.37 -5.10 -16.04
C LEU A 149 7.19 -4.33 -17.06
N ARG A 150 7.37 -3.02 -16.87
CA ARG A 150 8.14 -2.12 -17.75
C ARG A 150 9.57 -1.88 -17.28
N LEU A 151 9.91 -2.36 -16.08
CA LEU A 151 11.24 -2.22 -15.49
C LEU A 151 12.07 -3.48 -15.75
N ASP A 152 13.39 -3.32 -15.64
CA ASP A 152 14.33 -4.44 -15.80
C ASP A 152 14.47 -5.25 -14.50
N VAL A 153 13.33 -5.72 -14.02
CA VAL A 153 13.22 -6.55 -12.82
C VAL A 153 12.53 -7.89 -13.12
N LYS A 154 12.78 -8.86 -12.26
CA LYS A 154 11.99 -10.10 -12.18
C LYS A 154 11.06 -10.00 -10.97
N ILE A 155 9.80 -10.32 -11.19
CA ILE A 155 8.75 -10.40 -10.17
C ILE A 155 8.63 -11.84 -9.72
N ILE A 156 8.66 -12.08 -8.40
CA ILE A 156 8.65 -13.41 -7.80
C ILE A 156 7.58 -13.40 -6.69
N GLN A 157 6.74 -14.42 -6.65
CA GLN A 157 5.73 -14.56 -5.61
C GLN A 157 6.37 -15.00 -4.29
N ILE A 158 5.91 -14.45 -3.17
CA ILE A 158 6.33 -14.86 -1.83
C ILE A 158 5.46 -16.05 -1.41
N SER A 159 6.07 -17.20 -1.19
CA SER A 159 5.39 -18.43 -0.77
C SER A 159 5.35 -18.63 0.74
N HIS A 160 6.31 -18.04 1.46
CA HIS A 160 6.42 -18.09 2.91
C HIS A 160 7.14 -16.84 3.43
N PRO A 161 6.68 -16.23 4.55
CA PRO A 161 5.49 -16.61 5.34
C PRO A 161 4.18 -16.32 4.60
N ALA A 162 3.07 -16.87 5.11
CA ALA A 162 1.75 -16.49 4.62
C ALA A 162 1.46 -15.04 4.98
N TRP A 163 0.87 -14.31 4.06
CA TRP A 163 0.61 -12.88 4.24
C TRP A 163 -0.76 -12.51 3.68
N GLU A 164 -1.33 -11.46 4.25
CA GLU A 164 -2.52 -10.80 3.75
C GLU A 164 -2.31 -9.29 3.90
N ARG A 165 -2.57 -8.55 2.83
CA ARG A 165 -2.53 -7.11 2.86
C ARG A 165 -3.81 -6.54 2.28
N ASN A 166 -4.50 -5.76 3.11
CA ASN A 166 -5.65 -4.99 2.70
C ASN A 166 -5.35 -3.51 2.77
N PHE A 167 -5.93 -2.76 1.86
CA PHE A 167 -6.12 -1.33 2.03
C PHE A 167 -7.45 -1.08 2.71
N TYR A 168 -7.46 -0.02 3.49
CA TYR A 168 -8.60 0.38 4.28
C TYR A 168 -9.05 1.77 3.89
N MET A 169 -10.36 1.95 3.77
CA MET A 169 -10.98 3.25 3.89
C MET A 169 -11.10 3.58 5.37
N VAL A 170 -10.49 4.69 5.78
CA VAL A 170 -10.41 5.12 7.17
C VAL A 170 -11.20 6.42 7.36
N SER A 171 -12.02 6.48 8.39
CA SER A 171 -12.82 7.64 8.76
C SER A 171 -12.79 7.88 10.27
N ASP A 172 -12.96 9.13 10.68
CA ASP A 172 -13.25 9.48 12.07
C ASP A 172 -14.77 9.64 12.26
N ASP A 173 -15.42 8.63 12.81
CA ASP A 173 -16.87 8.65 13.00
C ASP A 173 -17.31 9.58 14.16
N ARG A 174 -16.35 10.13 14.93
CA ARG A 174 -16.59 11.16 15.94
C ARG A 174 -16.71 12.56 15.33
N ALA A 175 -16.15 12.73 14.14
CA ALA A 175 -16.18 14.00 13.42
C ALA A 175 -17.49 14.16 12.60
N PHE A 176 -17.85 15.40 12.34
CA PHE A 176 -18.94 15.69 11.41
C PHE A 176 -18.58 15.25 10.00
N GLN A 177 -19.42 14.40 9.42
CA GLN A 177 -19.31 13.99 8.03
C GLN A 177 -20.42 14.65 7.19
N SER A 178 -20.02 15.37 6.14
CA SER A 178 -20.97 15.96 5.19
C SER A 178 -21.81 14.89 4.49
N PRO A 179 -22.99 15.23 3.94
CA PRO A 179 -23.80 14.29 3.16
C PRO A 179 -23.01 13.66 1.99
N ALA A 180 -22.17 14.44 1.32
CA ALA A 180 -21.34 13.94 0.23
C ALA A 180 -20.34 12.87 0.69
N VAL A 181 -19.67 13.09 1.83
CA VAL A 181 -18.73 12.13 2.42
C VAL A 181 -19.43 10.84 2.78
N ARG A 182 -20.61 10.92 3.45
CA ARG A 182 -21.39 9.73 3.81
C ARG A 182 -21.86 8.94 2.58
N GLN A 183 -22.29 9.63 1.52
CA GLN A 183 -22.71 8.99 0.28
C GLN A 183 -21.55 8.32 -0.45
N PHE A 184 -20.38 8.98 -0.52
CA PHE A 184 -19.21 8.38 -1.12
C PHE A 184 -18.72 7.16 -0.32
N ARG A 185 -18.70 7.26 1.02
CA ARG A 185 -18.37 6.14 1.90
C ARG A 185 -19.29 4.95 1.66
N GLN A 186 -20.62 5.17 1.59
CA GLN A 186 -21.57 4.11 1.30
C GLN A 186 -21.37 3.50 -0.09
N PHE A 187 -21.12 4.33 -1.10
CA PHE A 187 -20.81 3.86 -2.45
C PHE A 187 -19.59 2.94 -2.49
N VAL A 188 -18.53 3.29 -1.73
CA VAL A 188 -17.34 2.44 -1.61
C VAL A 188 -17.68 1.10 -0.95
N LEU A 189 -18.49 1.11 0.12
CA LEU A 189 -18.92 -0.10 0.81
C LEU A 189 -19.77 -1.02 -0.08
N ASP A 190 -20.68 -0.46 -0.85
CA ASP A 190 -21.56 -1.22 -1.76
C ASP A 190 -20.76 -1.83 -2.93
N GLY A 191 -19.64 -1.23 -3.30
CA GLY A 191 -18.74 -1.70 -4.35
C GLY A 191 -17.58 -2.58 -3.86
N ALA A 192 -17.28 -2.58 -2.57
CA ALA A 192 -16.28 -3.43 -1.94
C ALA A 192 -16.88 -4.82 -1.65
N SER A 193 -17.20 -5.58 -2.71
CA SER A 193 -17.45 -7.02 -2.57
C SER A 193 -16.07 -7.71 -2.52
N LEU A 194 -15.52 -7.87 -1.32
CA LEU A 194 -14.39 -8.76 -1.02
C LEU A 194 -14.85 -10.20 -0.99
#